data_03857db55f8829399ff1769d5f682ba3
#
_entry.id   03857db55f8829399ff1769d5f682ba3
#
_cell.length_a   1.000
_cell.length_b   1.000
_cell.length_c   1.000
_cell.angle_alpha   90.00
_cell.angle_beta   90.00
_cell.angle_gamma   90.00
#
_symmetry.space_group_name_H-M   'P 1'
#
loop_
_entity.id
_entity.type
_entity.pdbx_description
1 polymer ?
#
loop_
_entity_poly.entity_id
_entity_poly.type
_entity_poly.pdbx_seq_one_letter_code
_entity_poly.pdbx_strand_id
1 'polypeptide(L)'
;MIKSMTGFGRGEFADGKRNITVEIKSVNHRYSDINIRMSRRYSFVEDYIKKEIKKFAKRGKIEVSIMVENITESDITIRLNEPIAEQYIENLNRLQDQYELDGEVELSLIAGLPEVFKQIPDVEDEEEMKISILTPVRQAVENLDNMRRLEGEK
;
A
#
# COMPACT_ATOMS: atom_id res chain seq x y z
N MET A 1 7.33 37.90 2.24
CA MET A 1 6.00 37.28 2.45
C MET A 1 6.09 36.23 3.54
N ILE A 2 5.21 36.32 4.50
CA ILE A 2 5.15 35.37 5.60
C ILE A 2 4.15 34.26 5.26
N LYS A 3 4.58 33.00 5.34
CA LYS A 3 3.68 31.86 5.12
C LYS A 3 3.12 31.35 6.44
N SER A 4 1.83 31.07 6.46
CA SER A 4 1.21 30.39 7.57
C SER A 4 1.76 28.96 7.66
N MET A 5 1.87 28.41 8.89
CA MET A 5 2.27 27.04 9.10
C MET A 5 1.07 26.08 9.17
N THR A 6 -0.14 26.61 9.18
CA THR A 6 -1.37 25.81 9.12
C THR A 6 -1.91 25.78 7.70
N GLY A 7 -2.44 24.66 7.31
CA GLY A 7 -3.01 24.53 5.98
C GLY A 7 -3.44 23.10 5.66
N PHE A 8 -4.02 22.97 4.49
CA PHE A 8 -4.51 21.69 3.98
C PHE A 8 -4.24 21.63 2.47
N GLY A 9 -3.82 20.47 2.00
CA GLY A 9 -3.64 20.20 0.59
C GLY A 9 -4.12 18.82 0.22
N ARG A 10 -4.66 18.67 -0.97
CA ARG A 10 -5.15 17.41 -1.48
C ARG A 10 -4.64 17.18 -2.90
N GLY A 11 -4.28 15.94 -3.20
CA GLY A 11 -3.91 15.50 -4.53
C GLY A 11 -4.59 14.19 -4.87
N GLU A 12 -4.87 14.00 -6.15
CA GLU A 12 -5.51 12.79 -6.65
C GLU A 12 -4.80 12.30 -7.91
N PHE A 13 -4.77 10.99 -8.07
CA PHE A 13 -4.22 10.35 -9.26
C PHE A 13 -5.08 9.13 -9.59
N ALA A 14 -5.41 8.98 -10.85
CA ALA A 14 -6.18 7.83 -11.34
C ALA A 14 -5.58 7.38 -12.67
N ASP A 15 -5.31 6.08 -12.80
CA ASP A 15 -4.73 5.50 -14.02
C ASP A 15 -5.60 4.41 -14.63
N GLY A 16 -6.86 4.29 -14.21
CA GLY A 16 -7.77 3.24 -14.63
C GLY A 16 -7.63 1.94 -13.85
N LYS A 17 -6.50 1.73 -13.19
CA LYS A 17 -6.26 0.56 -12.32
C LYS A 17 -6.41 0.91 -10.86
N ARG A 18 -6.03 2.11 -10.48
CA ARG A 18 -6.03 2.57 -9.09
C ARG A 18 -6.46 4.02 -9.01
N ASN A 19 -7.10 4.33 -7.91
CA ASN A 19 -7.33 5.70 -7.49
C ASN A 19 -6.48 5.95 -6.26
N ILE A 20 -5.66 6.99 -6.30
CA ILE A 20 -4.81 7.37 -5.19
C ILE A 20 -5.21 8.77 -4.73
N THR A 21 -5.54 8.89 -3.46
CA THR A 21 -5.91 10.16 -2.84
C THR A 21 -4.89 10.48 -1.76
N VAL A 22 -4.33 11.67 -1.81
CA VAL A 22 -3.39 12.17 -0.81
C VAL A 22 -3.96 13.41 -0.17
N GLU A 23 -4.01 13.41 1.16
CA GLU A 23 -4.40 14.57 1.94
C GLU A 23 -3.28 14.94 2.89
N ILE A 24 -2.89 16.20 2.90
CA ILE A 24 -1.82 16.72 3.76
C ILE A 24 -2.41 17.81 4.63
N LYS A 25 -2.20 17.68 5.93
CA LYS A 25 -2.62 18.69 6.90
C LYS A 25 -1.39 19.17 7.66
N SER A 26 -1.23 20.47 7.72
CA SER A 26 -0.12 21.12 8.41
C SER A 26 -0.63 21.96 9.55
N VAL A 27 -0.01 21.82 10.72
CA VAL A 27 -0.31 22.65 11.89
C VAL A 27 0.99 23.19 12.47
N ASN A 28 0.90 24.32 13.19
CA ASN A 28 2.05 24.89 13.86
C ASN A 28 2.58 23.93 14.93
N HIS A 29 3.88 23.72 14.87
CA HIS A 29 4.56 22.87 15.85
C HIS A 29 6.00 23.34 16.00
N ARG A 30 6.54 23.15 17.19
CA ARG A 30 7.89 23.61 17.53
C ARG A 30 8.97 22.87 16.73
N TYR A 31 8.75 21.60 16.44
CA TYR A 31 9.69 20.72 15.74
C TYR A 31 9.08 20.22 14.45
N SER A 32 9.94 19.77 13.54
CA SER A 32 9.49 19.07 12.34
C SER A 32 9.04 17.67 12.72
N ASP A 33 7.81 17.35 12.38
CA ASP A 33 7.23 16.03 12.61
C ASP A 33 6.35 15.68 11.42
N ILE A 34 6.69 14.61 10.73
CA ILE A 34 5.94 14.14 9.57
C ILE A 34 5.40 12.76 9.87
N ASN A 35 4.07 12.65 9.91
CA ASN A 35 3.38 11.40 10.17
C ASN A 35 2.62 10.98 8.92
N ILE A 36 2.91 9.79 8.40
CA ILE A 36 2.32 9.28 7.18
C ILE A 36 1.44 8.08 7.50
N ARG A 37 0.17 8.18 7.14
CA ARG A 37 -0.78 7.06 7.24
C ARG A 37 -0.97 6.45 5.87
N MET A 38 -0.56 5.22 5.73
CA MET A 38 -0.54 4.51 4.47
C MET A 38 -0.49 3.01 4.75
N SER A 39 -1.00 2.21 3.83
CA SER A 39 -0.85 0.76 3.93
C SER A 39 0.63 0.38 3.98
N ARG A 40 0.97 -0.58 4.83
CA ARG A 40 2.34 -1.09 4.95
C ARG A 40 2.88 -1.65 3.63
N ARG A 41 1.99 -2.04 2.75
CA ARG A 41 2.34 -2.51 1.40
C ARG A 41 3.18 -1.50 0.63
N TYR A 42 2.97 -0.21 0.90
CA TYR A 42 3.65 0.88 0.21
C TYR A 42 4.71 1.57 1.05
N SER A 43 5.15 0.95 2.14
CA SER A 43 6.13 1.53 3.06
C SER A 43 7.46 1.89 2.39
N PHE A 44 7.79 1.23 1.27
CA PHE A 44 9.00 1.54 0.50
C PHE A 44 9.00 2.96 -0.10
N VAL A 45 7.83 3.59 -0.18
CA VAL A 45 7.70 4.96 -0.71
C VAL A 45 7.82 6.02 0.39
N GLU A 46 7.72 5.62 1.65
CA GLU A 46 7.64 6.54 2.79
C GLU A 46 8.77 7.57 2.85
N ASP A 47 10.00 7.13 2.68
CA ASP A 47 11.16 8.03 2.72
C ASP A 47 11.14 9.04 1.59
N TYR A 48 10.69 8.63 0.41
CA TYR A 48 10.55 9.53 -0.74
C TYR A 48 9.48 10.59 -0.49
N ILE A 49 8.39 10.21 0.16
CA ILE A 49 7.32 11.13 0.53
C ILE A 49 7.84 12.17 1.52
N LYS A 50 8.56 11.72 2.54
CA LYS A 50 9.16 12.62 3.53
C LYS A 50 10.11 13.63 2.89
N LYS A 51 10.92 13.20 1.92
CA LYS A 51 11.83 14.08 1.19
C LYS A 51 11.08 15.15 0.41
N GLU A 52 10.00 14.77 -0.26
CA GLU A 52 9.18 15.73 -1.01
C GLU A 52 8.56 16.77 -0.09
N ILE A 53 8.05 16.35 1.05
CA ILE A 53 7.42 17.25 2.02
C ILE A 53 8.45 18.20 2.65
N LYS A 54 9.63 17.71 2.98
CA LYS A 54 10.70 18.50 3.59
C LYS A 54 11.20 19.62 2.69
N LYS A 55 11.04 19.50 1.38
CA LYS A 55 11.39 20.57 0.44
C LYS A 55 10.53 21.82 0.64
N PHE A 56 9.30 21.64 1.12
CA PHE A 56 8.32 22.71 1.27
C PHE A 56 8.10 23.14 2.72
N ALA A 57 8.27 22.22 3.66
CA ALA A 57 7.97 22.44 5.07
C ALA A 57 9.12 21.98 5.95
N LYS A 58 9.88 22.94 6.47
CA LYS A 58 11.03 22.64 7.33
C LYS A 58 10.66 22.50 8.80
N ARG A 59 9.52 23.05 9.21
CA ARG A 59 8.99 22.97 10.57
C ARG A 59 7.50 22.78 10.53
N GLY A 60 6.97 22.29 11.65
CA GLY A 60 5.54 22.06 11.79
C GLY A 60 5.21 20.60 11.86
N LYS A 61 4.03 20.30 12.35
CA LYS A 61 3.50 18.93 12.37
C LYS A 61 2.72 18.72 11.08
N ILE A 62 3.15 17.74 10.30
CA ILE A 62 2.52 17.45 9.02
C ILE A 62 1.95 16.04 9.07
N GLU A 63 0.65 15.93 8.83
CA GLU A 63 -0.04 14.66 8.76
C GLU A 63 -0.40 14.39 7.30
N VAL A 64 0.02 13.23 6.81
CA VAL A 64 -0.22 12.79 5.44
C VAL A 64 -1.07 11.53 5.48
N SER A 65 -2.17 11.56 4.76
CA SER A 65 -3.03 10.39 4.61
C SER A 65 -3.04 9.98 3.14
N ILE A 66 -2.69 8.72 2.86
CA ILE A 66 -2.64 8.20 1.50
C ILE A 66 -3.56 7.00 1.40
N MET A 67 -4.56 7.11 0.55
CA MET A 67 -5.49 6.03 0.27
C MET A 67 -5.28 5.54 -1.16
N VAL A 68 -5.07 4.25 -1.30
CA VAL A 68 -4.94 3.58 -2.60
C VAL A 68 -6.11 2.63 -2.75
N GLU A 69 -6.96 2.91 -3.74
CA GLU A 69 -8.07 2.02 -4.09
C GLU A 69 -7.76 1.31 -5.40
N ASN A 70 -7.86 0.00 -5.39
CA ASN A 70 -7.73 -0.79 -6.59
C ASN A 70 -9.12 -0.90 -7.25
N ILE A 71 -9.21 -0.46 -8.50
CA ILE A 71 -10.46 -0.46 -9.24
C ILE A 71 -10.71 -1.82 -9.91
N THR A 72 -9.64 -2.55 -10.23
CA THR A 72 -9.74 -3.83 -10.91
C THR A 72 -9.40 -4.98 -9.96
N GLU A 73 -10.22 -6.04 -10.01
CA GLU A 73 -9.98 -7.25 -9.24
C GLU A 73 -8.90 -8.14 -9.87
N SER A 74 -8.32 -7.69 -10.99
CA SER A 74 -7.31 -8.45 -11.73
C SER A 74 -5.94 -8.48 -11.07
N ASP A 75 -5.78 -7.84 -9.90
CA ASP A 75 -4.51 -7.78 -9.18
C ASP A 75 -4.28 -8.98 -8.24
N ILE A 76 -5.05 -10.03 -8.39
CA ILE A 76 -4.92 -11.24 -7.58
C ILE A 76 -4.61 -12.43 -8.47
N THR A 77 -3.53 -13.12 -8.16
CA THR A 77 -3.15 -14.37 -8.82
C THR A 77 -3.35 -15.53 -7.84
N ILE A 78 -3.98 -16.59 -8.31
CA ILE A 78 -4.12 -17.82 -7.52
C ILE A 78 -2.93 -18.68 -7.83
N ARG A 79 -2.13 -19.01 -6.81
CA ARG A 79 -0.95 -19.84 -6.95
C ARG A 79 -1.11 -21.17 -6.22
N LEU A 80 -0.56 -22.21 -6.85
CA LEU A 80 -0.40 -23.49 -6.20
C LEU A 80 0.80 -23.42 -5.26
N ASN A 81 0.59 -23.74 -3.98
CA ASN A 81 1.67 -23.83 -3.01
C ASN A 81 2.23 -25.28 -3.07
N GLU A 82 3.19 -25.50 -3.94
CA GLU A 82 3.74 -26.81 -4.21
C GLU A 82 4.31 -27.52 -2.97
N PRO A 83 5.13 -26.85 -2.12
CA PRO A 83 5.65 -27.52 -0.92
C PRO A 83 4.56 -28.03 0.03
N ILE A 84 3.50 -27.26 0.20
CA ILE A 84 2.38 -27.64 1.06
C ILE A 84 1.59 -28.80 0.43
N ALA A 85 1.31 -28.70 -0.87
CA ALA A 85 0.60 -29.77 -1.58
C ALA A 85 1.37 -31.10 -1.52
N GLU A 86 2.69 -31.06 -1.73
CA GLU A 86 3.54 -32.25 -1.62
C GLU A 86 3.48 -32.88 -0.24
N GLN A 87 3.56 -32.07 0.81
CA GLN A 87 3.48 -32.57 2.18
C GLN A 87 2.13 -33.25 2.48
N TYR A 88 1.04 -32.66 2.00
CA TYR A 88 -0.27 -33.29 2.15
C TYR A 88 -0.32 -34.65 1.44
N ILE A 89 0.15 -34.73 0.22
CA ILE A 89 0.14 -35.97 -0.57
C ILE A 89 1.01 -37.03 0.09
N GLU A 90 2.22 -36.68 0.51
CA GLU A 90 3.11 -37.61 1.21
C GLU A 90 2.49 -38.15 2.49
N ASN A 91 1.90 -37.29 3.30
CA ASN A 91 1.29 -37.67 4.55
C ASN A 91 0.01 -38.48 4.35
N LEU A 92 -0.77 -38.17 3.31
CA LEU A 92 -1.94 -38.99 2.99
C LEU A 92 -1.55 -40.38 2.53
N ASN A 93 -0.48 -40.52 1.73
CA ASN A 93 0.04 -41.81 1.33
C ASN A 93 0.58 -42.59 2.51
N ARG A 94 1.28 -41.95 3.44
CA ARG A 94 1.76 -42.60 4.67
C ARG A 94 0.61 -43.05 5.56
N LEU A 95 -0.42 -42.21 5.66
CA LEU A 95 -1.61 -42.55 6.44
C LEU A 95 -2.28 -43.80 5.88
N GLN A 96 -2.41 -43.88 4.56
CA GLN A 96 -3.00 -45.02 3.87
C GLN A 96 -2.19 -46.28 4.08
N ASP A 97 -0.87 -46.22 3.91
CA ASP A 97 0.03 -47.37 4.02
C ASP A 97 0.15 -47.84 5.47
N GLN A 98 0.30 -46.91 6.40
CA GLN A 98 0.54 -47.22 7.80
C GLN A 98 -0.67 -47.84 8.48
N TYR A 99 -1.86 -47.45 8.12
CA TYR A 99 -3.09 -47.89 8.73
C TYR A 99 -3.95 -48.82 7.82
N GLU A 100 -3.39 -49.17 6.66
CA GLU A 100 -4.03 -50.06 5.69
C GLU A 100 -5.45 -49.59 5.31
N LEU A 101 -5.56 -48.31 5.02
CA LEU A 101 -6.83 -47.67 4.65
C LEU A 101 -7.09 -47.80 3.16
N ASP A 102 -8.34 -48.09 2.80
CA ASP A 102 -8.76 -48.06 1.40
C ASP A 102 -9.04 -46.66 0.94
N GLY A 103 -8.84 -46.41 -0.33
CA GLY A 103 -9.15 -45.14 -0.95
C GLY A 103 -8.02 -44.64 -1.83
N GLU A 104 -8.31 -43.57 -2.55
CA GLU A 104 -7.35 -42.91 -3.43
C GLU A 104 -7.25 -41.44 -3.06
N VAL A 105 -6.04 -40.89 -3.25
CA VAL A 105 -5.82 -39.47 -3.06
C VAL A 105 -6.35 -38.77 -4.31
N GLU A 106 -7.50 -38.13 -4.18
CA GLU A 106 -8.17 -37.46 -5.30
C GLU A 106 -7.90 -35.98 -5.34
N LEU A 107 -7.98 -35.41 -6.53
CA LEU A 107 -7.79 -34.00 -6.78
C LEU A 107 -8.72 -33.15 -5.91
N SER A 108 -9.99 -33.50 -5.81
CA SER A 108 -10.99 -32.76 -5.04
C SER A 108 -10.64 -32.69 -3.55
N LEU A 109 -10.02 -33.72 -3.02
CA LEU A 109 -9.59 -33.72 -1.62
C LEU A 109 -8.44 -32.74 -1.40
N ILE A 110 -7.39 -32.85 -2.20
CA ILE A 110 -6.20 -32.03 -2.07
C ILE A 110 -6.51 -30.55 -2.34
N ALA A 111 -7.30 -30.28 -3.36
CA ALA A 111 -7.67 -28.93 -3.73
C ALA A 111 -8.41 -28.17 -2.63
N GLY A 112 -9.12 -28.89 -1.75
CA GLY A 112 -9.86 -28.30 -0.64
C GLY A 112 -9.08 -28.18 0.66
N LEU A 113 -7.83 -28.66 0.71
CA LEU A 113 -7.04 -28.60 1.93
C LEU A 113 -6.45 -27.18 2.13
N PRO A 114 -6.26 -26.77 3.41
CA PRO A 114 -5.76 -25.42 3.71
C PRO A 114 -4.42 -25.12 3.04
N GLU A 115 -4.28 -23.91 2.53
CA GLU A 115 -3.04 -23.37 1.99
C GLU A 115 -2.52 -24.03 0.70
N VAL A 116 -3.26 -24.97 0.11
CA VAL A 116 -2.87 -25.58 -1.17
C VAL A 116 -2.90 -24.54 -2.29
N PHE A 117 -3.96 -23.75 -2.32
CA PHE A 117 -4.04 -22.60 -3.24
C PHE A 117 -4.01 -21.33 -2.42
N LYS A 118 -3.20 -20.37 -2.89
CA LYS A 118 -3.10 -19.05 -2.27
C LYS A 118 -3.52 -17.98 -3.25
N GLN A 119 -4.27 -17.01 -2.74
CA GLN A 119 -4.54 -15.77 -3.45
C GLN A 119 -3.40 -14.81 -3.09
N ILE A 120 -2.59 -14.49 -4.08
CA ILE A 120 -1.44 -13.60 -3.89
C ILE A 120 -1.70 -12.33 -4.70
N PRO A 121 -1.65 -11.15 -4.05
CA PRO A 121 -1.70 -9.91 -4.81
C PRO A 121 -0.56 -9.89 -5.82
N ASP A 122 -0.85 -9.43 -7.04
CA ASP A 122 0.17 -9.32 -8.06
C ASP A 122 1.31 -8.43 -7.55
N VAL A 123 2.53 -8.80 -7.93
CA VAL A 123 3.71 -8.01 -7.56
C VAL A 123 3.64 -6.71 -8.36
N GLU A 124 3.41 -5.62 -7.66
CA GLU A 124 3.42 -4.30 -8.25
C GLU A 124 4.85 -3.87 -8.52
N ASP A 125 5.07 -3.20 -9.65
CA ASP A 125 6.35 -2.58 -9.95
C ASP A 125 6.55 -1.44 -8.95
N GLU A 126 7.57 -1.53 -8.10
CA GLU A 126 7.84 -0.54 -7.06
C GLU A 126 8.13 0.84 -7.64
N GLU A 127 8.84 0.93 -8.76
CA GLU A 127 9.11 2.19 -9.43
C GLU A 127 7.83 2.83 -9.97
N GLU A 128 6.96 2.04 -10.57
CA GLU A 128 5.67 2.52 -11.05
C GLU A 128 4.80 3.01 -9.90
N MET A 129 4.73 2.26 -8.82
CA MET A 129 3.96 2.65 -7.63
C MET A 129 4.53 3.89 -6.96
N LYS A 130 5.84 4.00 -6.90
CA LYS A 130 6.51 5.19 -6.38
C LYS A 130 6.08 6.43 -7.13
N ILE A 131 6.13 6.39 -8.46
CA ILE A 131 5.72 7.49 -9.32
C ILE A 131 4.23 7.81 -9.14
N SER A 132 3.40 6.77 -9.12
CA SER A 132 1.95 6.90 -8.96
C SER A 132 1.55 7.53 -7.63
N ILE A 133 2.29 7.27 -6.56
CA ILE A 133 2.05 7.85 -5.24
C ILE A 133 2.65 9.26 -5.13
N LEU A 134 3.86 9.45 -5.62
CA LEU A 134 4.53 10.75 -5.52
C LEU A 134 3.85 11.84 -6.36
N THR A 135 3.21 11.48 -7.46
CA THR A 135 2.48 12.45 -8.29
C THR A 135 1.39 13.18 -7.51
N PRO A 136 0.44 12.49 -6.85
CA PRO A 136 -0.56 13.17 -6.03
C PRO A 136 0.03 13.79 -4.76
N VAL A 137 1.13 13.26 -4.23
CA VAL A 137 1.84 13.87 -3.09
C VAL A 137 2.34 15.27 -3.48
N ARG A 138 2.99 15.40 -4.62
CA ARG A 138 3.48 16.69 -5.12
C ARG A 138 2.33 17.67 -5.35
N GLN A 139 1.23 17.18 -5.91
CA GLN A 139 0.03 17.98 -6.10
C GLN A 139 -0.54 18.47 -4.78
N ALA A 140 -0.63 17.60 -3.79
CA ALA A 140 -1.12 17.94 -2.46
C ALA A 140 -0.22 18.97 -1.77
N VAL A 141 1.11 18.82 -1.91
CA VAL A 141 2.09 19.77 -1.35
C VAL A 141 1.95 21.14 -2.00
N GLU A 142 1.79 21.19 -3.31
CA GLU A 142 1.58 22.45 -4.01
C GLU A 142 0.30 23.15 -3.56
N ASN A 143 -0.78 22.39 -3.41
CA ASN A 143 -2.04 22.91 -2.94
C ASN A 143 -1.94 23.44 -1.51
N LEU A 144 -1.22 22.70 -0.66
CA LEU A 144 -0.93 23.13 0.71
C LEU A 144 -0.14 24.43 0.73
N ASP A 145 0.90 24.52 -0.08
CA ASP A 145 1.77 25.69 -0.14
C ASP A 145 1.00 26.92 -0.63
N ASN A 146 0.16 26.74 -1.63
CA ASN A 146 -0.71 27.82 -2.13
C ASN A 146 -1.68 28.31 -1.05
N MET A 147 -2.28 27.42 -0.31
CA MET A 147 -3.17 27.75 0.78
C MET A 147 -2.45 28.52 1.88
N ARG A 148 -1.24 28.10 2.25
CA ARG A 148 -0.42 28.74 3.27
C ARG A 148 -0.01 30.14 2.84
N ARG A 149 0.29 30.35 1.55
CA ARG A 149 0.61 31.67 1.02
C ARG A 149 -0.59 32.60 1.11
N LEU A 150 -1.77 32.11 0.71
CA LEU A 150 -2.99 32.91 0.76
C LEU A 150 -3.33 33.33 2.19
N GLU A 151 -3.19 32.42 3.16
CA GLU A 151 -3.42 32.75 4.56
C GLU A 151 -2.37 33.74 5.10
N GLY A 152 -1.13 33.59 4.68
CA GLY A 152 -0.04 34.45 5.11
C GLY A 152 -0.14 35.88 4.56
N GLU A 153 -0.87 36.06 3.46
CA GLU A 153 -1.08 37.37 2.84
C GLU A 153 -2.22 38.18 3.46
N LYS A 154 -3.03 37.52 4.29
CA LYS A 154 -4.11 38.18 5.02
C LYS A 154 -3.55 38.88 6.29
#